data_e937d4e9b157fe9b2f2bcd0ed85497b5
#
_entry.id   e937d4e9b157fe9b2f2bcd0ed85497b5
#
_cell.length_a   1.000
_cell.length_b   1.000
_cell.length_c   1.000
_cell.angle_alpha   90.00
_cell.angle_beta   90.00
_cell.angle_gamma   90.00
#
_symmetry.space_group_name_H-M   'P 1'
#
loop_
_entity.id
_entity.type
_entity.pdbx_description
1 polymer ?
#
loop_
_entity_poly.entity_id
_entity_poly.type
_entity_poly.pdbx_seq_one_letter_code
_entity_poly.pdbx_strand_id
1 'polypeptide(L)'
;IEAYKNIECTIKQDGLREGTYRVYVYYEAKIYDIDTLVPSLTALYVTADKDGKFTIYLSAIKSADQKAIDALDKSPEIQKMISSVQKKLEDIVSKNADVRDFYQMLENSDSEDMVEDNENIDKEGSTSTAAPSSTPVATKK
;
A
#
# COMPACT_ATOMS: atom_id res chain seq x y z
N ILE A 1 6.47 10.28 -8.86
CA ILE A 1 7.57 9.82 -8.02
C ILE A 1 8.81 9.64 -8.88
N GLU A 2 9.88 10.23 -8.43
CA GLU A 2 11.12 10.18 -9.18
C GLU A 2 11.86 8.85 -8.98
N ALA A 3 11.82 8.32 -7.79
CA ALA A 3 12.53 7.08 -7.49
C ALA A 3 11.98 6.43 -6.24
N TYR A 4 12.19 5.12 -6.14
CA TYR A 4 11.85 4.36 -4.95
C TYR A 4 13.16 3.92 -4.31
N LYS A 5 13.31 4.17 -3.02
CA LYS A 5 14.55 3.88 -2.32
C LYS A 5 14.28 3.06 -1.06
N ASN A 6 15.34 2.40 -0.60
CA ASN A 6 15.29 1.66 0.67
C ASN A 6 14.13 0.67 0.74
N ILE A 7 13.97 -0.08 -0.34
CA ILE A 7 12.86 -1.03 -0.45
C ILE A 7 13.11 -2.25 0.42
N GLU A 8 12.11 -2.61 1.23
CA GLU A 8 12.18 -3.80 2.06
C GLU A 8 10.90 -4.57 1.94
N CYS A 9 11.00 -5.86 1.75
CA CYS A 9 9.83 -6.70 1.60
C CYS A 9 9.68 -7.65 2.77
N THR A 10 8.48 -7.78 3.29
CA THR A 10 8.16 -8.77 4.31
C THR A 10 7.15 -9.72 3.70
N ILE A 11 7.49 -11.00 3.67
CA ILE A 11 6.66 -12.00 3.01
C ILE A 11 6.02 -12.90 4.04
N LYS A 12 4.70 -13.05 3.96
CA LYS A 12 3.95 -13.89 4.89
C LYS A 12 3.10 -14.88 4.13
N GLN A 13 2.98 -16.08 4.66
CA GLN A 13 2.17 -17.10 4.04
C GLN A 13 1.20 -17.76 5.02
N ASP A 14 1.31 -17.46 6.30
CA ASP A 14 0.51 -18.12 7.32
C ASP A 14 -0.99 -18.04 6.96
N GLY A 15 -1.62 -19.18 6.91
CA GLY A 15 -3.05 -19.24 6.63
C GLY A 15 -3.41 -19.17 5.16
N LEU A 16 -2.45 -18.86 4.30
CA LEU A 16 -2.72 -18.78 2.86
C LEU A 16 -2.44 -20.12 2.20
N ARG A 17 -3.04 -20.32 1.01
CA ARG A 17 -2.80 -21.54 0.26
C ARG A 17 -1.36 -21.59 -0.19
N GLU A 18 -0.89 -22.81 -0.41
CA GLU A 18 0.46 -23.00 -0.90
C GLU A 18 0.61 -22.25 -2.22
N GLY A 19 1.74 -21.57 -2.37
CA GLY A 19 2.00 -20.80 -3.58
C GLY A 19 1.39 -19.41 -3.57
N THR A 20 0.76 -19.00 -2.47
CA THR A 20 0.22 -17.66 -2.38
C THR A 20 0.85 -16.97 -1.17
N TYR A 21 1.06 -15.68 -1.31
CA TYR A 21 1.79 -14.91 -0.30
C TYR A 21 1.21 -13.54 -0.13
N ARG A 22 1.28 -13.02 1.09
CA ARG A 22 0.98 -11.64 1.36
C ARG A 22 2.32 -10.94 1.52
N VAL A 23 2.57 -9.93 0.69
CA VAL A 23 3.86 -9.24 0.69
C VAL A 23 3.65 -7.80 1.09
N TYR A 24 4.37 -7.37 2.12
CA TYR A 24 4.32 -5.97 2.56
C TYR A 24 5.59 -5.32 2.10
N VAL A 25 5.45 -4.30 1.28
CA VAL A 25 6.59 -3.62 0.69
C VAL A 25 6.73 -2.23 1.32
N TYR A 26 7.80 -2.05 2.06
CA TYR A 26 8.13 -0.73 2.58
C TYR A 26 9.07 -0.09 1.58
N TYR A 27 8.89 1.19 1.32
CA TYR A 27 9.82 1.92 0.49
C TYR A 27 9.75 3.39 0.86
N GLU A 28 10.76 4.13 0.40
CA GLU A 28 10.79 5.56 0.61
C GLU A 28 10.79 6.21 -0.75
N ALA A 29 9.82 7.05 -0.98
CA ALA A 29 9.62 7.67 -2.28
C ALA A 29 10.38 8.99 -2.37
N LYS A 30 11.11 9.16 -3.46
CA LYS A 30 11.70 10.44 -3.79
C LYS A 30 10.75 11.13 -4.76
N ILE A 31 10.23 12.24 -4.34
CA ILE A 31 9.26 12.98 -5.14
C ILE A 31 10.01 14.10 -5.87
N TYR A 32 9.61 14.38 -7.09
CA TYR A 32 10.25 15.45 -7.85
C TYR A 32 10.26 16.75 -7.07
N ASP A 33 11.42 17.38 -7.02
CA ASP A 33 11.60 18.68 -6.37
C ASP A 33 11.47 18.67 -4.85
N ILE A 34 11.38 17.49 -4.24
CA ILE A 34 11.34 17.36 -2.78
C ILE A 34 12.50 16.47 -2.37
N ASP A 35 13.40 17.02 -1.57
CA ASP A 35 14.58 16.25 -1.16
C ASP A 35 14.29 15.20 -0.11
N THR A 36 13.31 15.44 0.74
CA THR A 36 13.01 14.51 1.81
C THR A 36 12.33 13.25 1.28
N LEU A 37 12.86 12.09 1.66
CA LEU A 37 12.24 10.83 1.27
C LEU A 37 11.00 10.60 2.11
N VAL A 38 9.97 10.07 1.47
CA VAL A 38 8.67 9.86 2.11
C VAL A 38 8.38 8.38 2.25
N PRO A 39 8.22 7.89 3.49
CA PRO A 39 8.00 6.46 3.71
C PRO A 39 6.60 6.03 3.27
N SER A 40 6.51 4.80 2.80
CA SER A 40 5.25 4.25 2.34
C SER A 40 5.25 2.75 2.57
N LEU A 41 4.06 2.18 2.70
CA LEU A 41 3.90 0.75 2.87
C LEU A 41 2.74 0.28 2.01
N THR A 42 3.02 -0.71 1.19
CA THR A 42 2.02 -1.27 0.29
C THR A 42 1.90 -2.77 0.54
N ALA A 43 0.69 -3.29 0.52
CA ALA A 43 0.47 -4.70 0.71
C ALA A 43 0.01 -5.33 -0.61
N LEU A 44 0.61 -6.45 -0.96
CA LEU A 44 0.32 -7.14 -2.21
C LEU A 44 -0.08 -8.58 -1.95
N TYR A 45 -0.89 -9.13 -2.82
CA TYR A 45 -1.21 -10.55 -2.80
C TYR A 45 -0.53 -11.15 -4.02
N VAL A 46 0.36 -12.11 -3.78
CA VAL A 46 1.23 -12.64 -4.82
C VAL A 46 1.05 -14.13 -4.94
N THR A 47 1.01 -14.62 -6.17
CA THR A 47 0.92 -16.05 -6.40
C THR A 47 2.15 -16.51 -7.15
N ALA A 48 2.57 -17.75 -6.90
CA ALA A 48 3.68 -18.37 -7.59
C ALA A 48 3.15 -19.50 -8.45
N ASP A 49 3.62 -19.58 -9.69
CA ASP A 49 3.17 -20.67 -10.55
C ASP A 49 4.12 -21.86 -10.42
N LYS A 50 3.92 -22.87 -11.24
CA LYS A 50 4.70 -24.09 -11.16
C LYS A 50 6.17 -23.84 -11.39
N ASP A 51 6.47 -22.87 -12.19
CA ASP A 51 7.85 -22.56 -12.52
C ASP A 51 8.50 -21.67 -11.48
N GLY A 52 7.76 -21.31 -10.43
CA GLY A 52 8.30 -20.43 -9.41
C GLY A 52 8.21 -18.97 -9.79
N LYS A 53 7.48 -18.66 -10.84
CA LYS A 53 7.34 -17.27 -11.25
C LYS A 53 6.25 -16.61 -10.43
N PHE A 54 6.53 -15.42 -9.92
CA PHE A 54 5.59 -14.70 -9.09
C PHE A 54 4.75 -13.73 -9.90
N THR A 55 3.49 -13.64 -9.56
CA THR A 55 2.57 -12.71 -10.21
C THR A 55 1.77 -12.00 -9.15
N ILE A 56 1.63 -10.68 -9.28
CA ILE A 56 0.80 -9.92 -8.37
C ILE A 56 -0.64 -10.13 -8.78
N TYR A 57 -1.45 -10.52 -7.81
CA TYR A 57 -2.84 -10.86 -8.09
C TYR A 57 -3.71 -9.62 -7.94
N LEU A 58 -4.36 -9.24 -9.02
CA LEU A 58 -5.16 -8.02 -9.03
C LEU A 58 -6.65 -8.28 -9.15
N SER A 59 -7.04 -9.54 -9.29
CA SER A 59 -8.46 -9.88 -9.40
C SER A 59 -9.09 -10.06 -8.03
N ALA A 60 -10.38 -10.32 -8.04
CA ALA A 60 -11.10 -10.57 -6.79
C ALA A 60 -10.49 -11.77 -6.08
N ILE A 61 -10.36 -11.66 -4.77
CA ILE A 61 -9.74 -12.68 -3.96
C ILE A 61 -10.83 -13.55 -3.35
N LYS A 62 -10.60 -14.87 -3.33
CA LYS A 62 -11.56 -15.80 -2.75
C LYS A 62 -11.74 -15.52 -1.28
N SER A 63 -12.93 -15.79 -0.77
CA SER A 63 -13.23 -15.43 0.61
C SER A 63 -12.34 -16.11 1.63
N ALA A 64 -11.94 -17.35 1.38
CA ALA A 64 -11.04 -18.02 2.31
C ALA A 64 -9.68 -17.32 2.37
N ASP A 65 -9.16 -16.94 1.20
CA ASP A 65 -7.89 -16.23 1.14
C ASP A 65 -8.03 -14.84 1.75
N GLN A 66 -9.18 -14.20 1.52
CA GLN A 66 -9.39 -12.88 2.08
C GLN A 66 -9.37 -12.91 3.61
N LYS A 67 -9.94 -13.95 4.20
CA LYS A 67 -9.91 -14.08 5.65
C LYS A 67 -8.49 -14.21 6.16
N ALA A 68 -7.69 -15.01 5.46
CA ALA A 68 -6.29 -15.19 5.85
C ALA A 68 -5.53 -13.89 5.70
N ILE A 69 -5.78 -13.15 4.62
CA ILE A 69 -5.15 -11.86 4.41
C ILE A 69 -5.52 -10.89 5.52
N ASP A 70 -6.80 -10.85 5.86
CA ASP A 70 -7.26 -9.96 6.93
C ASP A 70 -6.59 -10.30 8.25
N ALA A 71 -6.44 -11.58 8.54
CA ALA A 71 -5.79 -11.98 9.78
C ALA A 71 -4.32 -11.56 9.79
N LEU A 72 -3.64 -11.70 8.67
CA LEU A 72 -2.25 -11.28 8.57
C LEU A 72 -2.14 -9.77 8.74
N ASP A 73 -3.01 -9.03 8.06
CA ASP A 73 -2.98 -7.57 8.12
C ASP A 73 -3.24 -7.07 9.54
N LYS A 74 -4.01 -7.83 10.32
CA LYS A 74 -4.33 -7.43 11.69
C LYS A 74 -3.35 -7.96 12.72
N SER A 75 -2.38 -8.76 12.29
CA SER A 75 -1.43 -9.33 13.23
C SER A 75 -0.62 -8.23 13.92
N PRO A 76 -0.17 -8.47 15.14
CA PRO A 76 0.59 -7.45 15.87
C PRO A 76 1.83 -6.99 15.13
N GLU A 77 2.51 -7.90 14.47
CA GLU A 77 3.72 -7.56 13.72
C GLU A 77 3.42 -6.56 12.62
N ILE A 78 2.36 -6.82 11.86
CA ILE A 78 2.01 -5.95 10.74
C ILE A 78 1.43 -4.64 11.23
N GLN A 79 0.64 -4.67 12.29
CA GLN A 79 0.09 -3.45 12.85
C GLN A 79 1.20 -2.55 13.39
N LYS A 80 2.23 -3.14 13.95
CA LYS A 80 3.37 -2.38 14.42
C LYS A 80 4.10 -1.74 13.24
N MET A 81 4.22 -2.48 12.15
CA MET A 81 4.85 -1.97 10.94
C MET A 81 4.07 -0.78 10.39
N ILE A 82 2.76 -0.90 10.33
CA ILE A 82 1.89 0.17 9.85
C ILE A 82 2.03 1.40 10.74
N SER A 83 1.98 1.21 12.04
CA SER A 83 2.10 2.33 12.98
C SER A 83 3.45 3.02 12.85
N SER A 84 4.50 2.24 12.65
CA SER A 84 5.83 2.81 12.51
C SER A 84 5.93 3.70 11.28
N VAL A 85 5.37 3.24 10.18
CA VAL A 85 5.38 4.03 8.94
C VAL A 85 4.54 5.29 9.10
N GLN A 86 3.37 5.16 9.73
CA GLN A 86 2.51 6.31 9.96
C GLN A 86 3.20 7.37 10.81
N LYS A 87 3.89 6.93 11.86
CA LYS A 87 4.60 7.86 12.72
C LYS A 87 5.69 8.59 11.98
N LYS A 88 6.44 7.85 11.16
CA LYS A 88 7.49 8.48 10.37
C LYS A 88 6.91 9.52 9.43
N LEU A 89 5.80 9.16 8.79
CA LEU A 89 5.17 10.06 7.84
C LEU A 89 4.65 11.31 8.54
N GLU A 90 3.98 11.13 9.68
CA GLU A 90 3.45 12.26 10.43
C GLU A 90 4.57 13.21 10.86
N ASP A 91 5.67 12.64 11.30
CA ASP A 91 6.80 13.44 11.72
C ASP A 91 7.35 14.26 10.54
N ILE A 92 7.48 13.62 9.40
CA ILE A 92 7.99 14.30 8.21
C ILE A 92 7.03 15.39 7.77
N VAL A 93 5.74 15.10 7.74
CA VAL A 93 4.74 16.08 7.33
C VAL A 93 4.76 17.29 8.27
N SER A 94 4.92 17.05 9.57
CA SER A 94 4.91 18.14 10.52
C SER A 94 6.14 19.04 10.41
N LYS A 95 7.26 18.47 9.94
CA LYS A 95 8.51 19.22 9.90
C LYS A 95 8.91 19.71 8.51
N ASN A 96 8.21 19.28 7.49
CA ASN A 96 8.63 19.59 6.13
C ASN A 96 7.45 20.16 5.34
N ALA A 97 7.53 21.45 5.05
CA ALA A 97 6.43 22.14 4.38
C ALA A 97 6.19 21.60 2.98
N ASP A 98 7.26 21.25 2.26
CA ASP A 98 7.12 20.77 0.90
C ASP A 98 6.35 19.47 0.85
N VAL A 99 6.62 18.57 1.80
CA VAL A 99 5.91 17.32 1.86
C VAL A 99 4.45 17.55 2.26
N ARG A 100 4.24 18.44 3.23
CA ARG A 100 2.90 18.76 3.66
C ARG A 100 2.06 19.31 2.50
N ASP A 101 2.66 20.22 1.74
CA ASP A 101 1.96 20.83 0.61
C ASP A 101 1.67 19.80 -0.46
N PHE A 102 2.59 18.88 -0.68
CA PHE A 102 2.41 17.82 -1.66
C PHE A 102 1.22 16.95 -1.29
N TYR A 103 1.11 16.58 -0.01
CA TYR A 103 0.00 15.74 0.41
C TYR A 103 -1.33 16.48 0.37
N GLN A 104 -1.32 17.76 0.68
CA GLN A 104 -2.53 18.54 0.58
C GLN A 104 -2.99 18.61 -0.88
N MET A 105 -2.04 18.75 -1.79
CA MET A 105 -2.37 18.78 -3.19
C MET A 105 -2.96 17.46 -3.63
N LEU A 106 -2.41 16.36 -3.17
CA LEU A 106 -2.94 15.04 -3.51
C LEU A 106 -4.34 14.85 -2.96
N GLU A 107 -4.58 15.27 -1.74
CA GLU A 107 -5.89 15.13 -1.14
C GLU A 107 -6.94 15.89 -1.95
N ASN A 108 -6.59 17.08 -2.34
CA ASN A 108 -7.52 17.89 -3.12
C ASN A 108 -7.80 17.27 -4.47
N SER A 109 -6.75 16.78 -5.14
CA SER A 109 -6.91 16.12 -6.41
C SER A 109 -7.72 14.86 -6.30
N ASP A 110 -7.41 14.07 -5.29
CA ASP A 110 -8.11 12.81 -5.10
C ASP A 110 -9.57 13.04 -4.81
N SER A 111 -9.88 14.06 -4.04
CA SER A 111 -11.27 14.35 -3.74
C SER A 111 -12.04 14.69 -5.01
N GLU A 112 -11.46 15.50 -5.86
CA GLU A 112 -12.11 15.86 -7.09
C GLU A 112 -12.21 14.66 -8.01
N ASP A 113 -11.14 13.92 -8.12
CA ASP A 113 -11.13 12.75 -8.97
C ASP A 113 -12.12 11.73 -8.50
N MET A 114 -12.22 11.54 -7.21
CA MET A 114 -13.11 10.55 -6.68
C MET A 114 -14.56 10.87 -7.04
N VAL A 115 -14.90 12.10 -7.04
CA VAL A 115 -16.25 12.49 -7.40
C VAL A 115 -16.57 12.05 -8.82
N GLU A 116 -15.63 12.25 -9.70
CA GLU A 116 -15.84 11.88 -11.09
C GLU A 116 -15.69 10.40 -11.28
N ASP A 117 -14.70 9.83 -10.63
CA ASP A 117 -14.34 8.46 -10.90
C ASP A 117 -15.15 7.45 -10.15
N ASN A 118 -15.91 7.86 -9.19
CA ASN A 118 -16.69 6.90 -8.44
C ASN A 118 -17.43 5.93 -9.32
N GLU A 119 -18.00 6.43 -10.35
CA GLU A 119 -18.75 5.57 -11.22
C GLU A 119 -17.87 4.54 -11.88
N ASN A 120 -16.73 5.00 -12.30
CA ASN A 120 -15.82 4.09 -12.99
C ASN A 120 -15.18 3.11 -12.06
N ILE A 121 -14.80 3.59 -10.92
CA ILE A 121 -14.12 2.74 -9.98
C ILE A 121 -14.99 1.60 -9.54
N ASP A 122 -16.23 1.86 -9.32
CA ASP A 122 -17.12 0.81 -8.91
C ASP A 122 -17.10 -0.35 -9.86
N LYS A 123 -16.99 -0.06 -11.10
CA LYS A 123 -16.98 -1.09 -12.06
C LYS A 123 -15.74 -1.89 -12.04
N GLU A 124 -14.65 -1.24 -11.91
CA GLU A 124 -13.40 -1.91 -11.94
C GLU A 124 -13.08 -2.54 -10.67
N GLY A 125 -13.65 -2.05 -9.75
CA GLY A 125 -13.30 -2.62 -8.55
C GLY A 125 -11.97 -2.29 -8.11
N SER A 126 -11.38 -2.07 -8.07
CA SER A 126 -10.31 -1.81 -7.74
C SER A 126 -9.42 -1.46 -7.53
N THR A 127 -9.06 -1.43 -7.67
CA THR A 127 -8.06 -1.19 -7.68
C THR A 127 -7.39 -0.68 -7.11
N SER A 128 -7.41 -0.64 -6.93
CA SER A 128 -6.71 -0.18 -6.52
C SER A 128 -6.06 0.17 -6.18
N THR A 129 -6.06 0.25 -6.31
CA THR A 129 -5.38 0.64 -6.05
C THR A 129 -4.83 0.96 -5.65
N ALA A 130 -4.93 0.91 -5.74
CA ALA A 130 -4.39 1.25 -5.36
C ALA A 130 -3.88 1.62 -4.90
N ALA A 131 -3.84 1.53 -4.93
CA ALA A 131 -3.39 1.92 -4.50
C ALA A 131 -3.12 2.26 -3.95
N PRO A 132 -2.91 2.41 -3.93
CA PRO A 132 -2.57 2.61 -3.21
C PRO A 132 -2.56 2.72 -2.41
N SER A 133 -2.65 2.90 -2.51
CA SER A 133 -2.55 3.10 -1.81
C SER A 133 -2.32 2.93 -0.96
N SER A 134 -2.03 2.67 -0.99
CA SER A 134 -1.55 2.49 -0.20
C SER A 134 -1.58 2.79 0.93
N THR A 135 -1.15 3.33 0.98
CA THR A 135 -1.26 3.81 2.11
C THR A 135 -2.47 3.57 2.69
N PRO A 136 -3.34 3.51 2.06
CA PRO A 136 -4.56 3.31 2.57
C PRO A 136 -4.63 2.24 3.48
N VAL A 137 -3.94 1.33 3.19
CA VAL A 137 -3.85 0.31 4.06
C VAL A 137 -3.54 0.78 5.37
N ALA A 138 -2.56 1.55 5.43
CA ALA A 138 -2.12 2.04 6.66
C ALA A 138 -3.18 2.77 7.33
N THR A 139 -3.84 3.52 6.62
CA THR A 139 -4.72 4.38 7.28
C THR A 139 -5.92 3.70 7.71
N LYS A 140 -6.23 2.81 7.24
CA LYS A 140 -7.34 2.33 7.59
C LYS A 140 -7.33 1.61 8.57
N LYS A 141 -7.09 1.47 8.91
CA LYS A 141 -7.12 0.84 9.78
C LYS A 141 -7.55 0.83 10.32
#